data_506561fea52313a2f5d1f24c1965f83f
#
_entry.id   506561fea52313a2f5d1f24c1965f83f
#
_cell.length_a   1.000
_cell.length_b   1.000
_cell.length_c   1.000
_cell.angle_alpha   90.00
_cell.angle_beta   90.00
_cell.angle_gamma   90.00
#
_symmetry.space_group_name_H-M   'P 1'
#
loop_
_entity.id
_entity.type
_entity.pdbx_description
1 polymer ?
#
loop_
_entity_poly.entity_id
_entity_poly.type
_entity_poly.pdbx_seq_one_letter_code
_entity_poly.pdbx_strand_id
1 'polypeptide(L)'
;MKVKNNIFLSLLLIISCEVIAYEFRPLNEVIVKAEDPKIFIYVTERCSGLFLYMNNVTKNKEGDGERAQTYEQQYIINSMRAAQMRISFNKANIEEAKRETAKATKDYFENYKTNAGLAKKIDGKTFSEVLDSDHSFCQYLNKELSIDE
;
A
#
# COMPACT_ATOMS: atom_id res chain seq x y z
N MET A 1 44.00 28.57 -35.78
CA MET A 1 42.57 28.69 -36.12
C MET A 1 41.74 27.74 -35.24
N LYS A 2 40.97 28.31 -34.39
CA LYS A 2 39.67 27.97 -33.81
C LYS A 2 39.22 26.49 -33.85
N VAL A 3 39.44 25.78 -32.73
CA VAL A 3 38.57 24.71 -32.27
C VAL A 3 38.18 25.08 -30.83
N LYS A 4 37.18 25.91 -30.70
CA LYS A 4 36.48 26.20 -29.45
C LYS A 4 35.03 25.87 -29.71
N ASN A 5 34.37 25.27 -28.73
CA ASN A 5 32.93 25.08 -28.58
C ASN A 5 32.31 23.75 -29.04
N ASN A 6 32.73 22.62 -28.48
CA ASN A 6 31.82 21.46 -28.43
C ASN A 6 31.86 20.70 -27.11
N ILE A 7 32.41 21.27 -26.03
CA ILE A 7 32.45 20.60 -24.71
C ILE A 7 31.28 21.04 -23.81
N PHE A 8 30.50 22.06 -24.23
CA PHE A 8 29.43 22.61 -23.37
C PHE A 8 28.06 21.98 -23.59
N LEU A 9 27.90 21.09 -24.57
CA LEU A 9 26.59 20.48 -24.86
C LEU A 9 26.41 19.07 -24.27
N SER A 10 27.46 18.50 -23.70
CA SER A 10 27.39 17.15 -23.10
C SER A 10 27.12 17.16 -21.60
N LEU A 11 27.02 18.33 -20.95
CA LEU A 11 26.84 18.44 -19.50
C LEU A 11 25.38 18.71 -19.05
N LEU A 12 24.44 18.72 -20.00
CA LEU A 12 23.04 19.08 -19.72
C LEU A 12 22.06 17.92 -19.82
N LEU A 13 22.56 16.70 -19.91
CA LEU A 13 21.72 15.49 -20.00
C LEU A 13 21.87 14.54 -18.80
N ILE A 14 22.47 15.00 -17.71
CA ILE A 14 22.31 14.35 -16.39
C ILE A 14 21.36 15.22 -15.55
N ILE A 15 20.21 15.57 -16.10
CA ILE A 15 19.03 15.73 -15.26
C ILE A 15 18.66 14.29 -14.90
N SER A 16 19.32 13.82 -13.86
CA SER A 16 18.86 12.69 -13.05
C SER A 16 17.37 12.89 -12.90
N CYS A 17 16.60 12.06 -13.58
CA CYS A 17 15.26 11.74 -13.21
C CYS A 17 15.45 11.10 -11.81
N GLU A 18 15.57 11.92 -10.77
CA GLU A 18 15.22 11.52 -9.42
C GLU A 18 13.73 11.22 -9.51
N VAL A 19 13.44 10.01 -9.98
CA VAL A 19 12.23 9.32 -9.60
C VAL A 19 12.30 9.35 -8.09
N ILE A 20 11.61 10.31 -7.49
CA ILE A 20 11.28 10.28 -6.09
C ILE A 20 10.47 8.99 -5.98
N ALA A 21 11.18 7.90 -5.77
CA ALA A 21 10.59 6.67 -5.33
C ALA A 21 9.93 7.07 -4.02
N TYR A 22 8.62 7.30 -4.06
CA TYR A 22 7.83 7.58 -2.88
C TYR A 22 8.06 6.37 -1.98
N GLU A 23 8.92 6.57 -1.00
CA GLU A 23 9.43 5.51 -0.17
C GLU A 23 8.22 4.92 0.56
N PHE A 24 7.83 3.72 0.16
CA PHE A 24 6.67 3.02 0.70
C PHE A 24 7.03 2.57 2.12
N ARG A 25 6.82 3.48 3.10
CA ARG A 25 7.21 3.30 4.51
C ARG A 25 6.20 2.48 5.29
N PRO A 26 6.62 1.81 6.38
CA PRO A 26 5.71 1.15 7.30
C PRO A 26 4.59 2.07 7.83
N LEU A 27 3.38 1.53 7.98
CA LEU A 27 2.20 2.28 8.45
C LEU A 27 2.42 2.91 9.82
N ASN A 28 3.07 2.22 10.73
CA ASN A 28 3.38 2.73 12.07
C ASN A 28 4.21 4.02 12.04
N GLU A 29 5.08 4.20 11.05
CA GLU A 29 5.88 5.42 10.89
C GLU A 29 5.06 6.59 10.32
N VAL A 30 4.08 6.27 9.47
CA VAL A 30 3.22 7.27 8.81
C VAL A 30 2.19 7.83 9.79
N ILE A 31 1.64 6.98 10.67
CA ILE A 31 0.51 7.35 11.55
C ILE A 31 0.95 8.22 12.73
N VAL A 32 2.17 8.07 13.23
CA VAL A 32 2.68 8.83 14.41
C VAL A 32 2.58 10.35 14.24
N LYS A 33 2.43 10.85 13.01
CA LYS A 33 2.34 12.29 12.70
C LYS A 33 0.96 12.74 12.24
N ALA A 34 -0.06 11.89 12.33
CA ALA A 34 -1.35 12.15 11.71
C ALA A 34 -2.33 12.76 12.71
N GLU A 35 -2.59 14.05 12.55
CA GLU A 35 -3.66 14.78 13.25
C GLU A 35 -4.99 14.76 12.47
N ASP A 36 -4.97 14.42 11.18
CA ASP A 36 -6.13 14.43 10.29
C ASP A 36 -6.90 13.10 10.38
N PRO A 37 -8.21 13.12 10.75
CA PRO A 37 -9.06 11.91 10.75
C PRO A 37 -9.08 11.16 9.40
N LYS A 38 -8.83 11.86 8.29
CA LYS A 38 -8.74 11.25 6.96
C LYS A 38 -7.60 10.25 6.81
N ILE A 39 -6.63 10.25 7.73
CA ILE A 39 -5.58 9.24 7.77
C ILE A 39 -6.17 7.83 7.89
N PHE A 40 -7.31 7.68 8.55
CA PHE A 40 -7.98 6.39 8.68
C PHE A 40 -8.47 5.83 7.34
N ILE A 41 -8.84 6.69 6.38
CA ILE A 41 -9.14 6.26 5.00
C ILE A 41 -7.89 5.65 4.39
N TYR A 42 -6.77 6.37 4.44
CA TYR A 42 -5.48 5.90 3.95
C TYR A 42 -5.08 4.56 4.57
N VAL A 43 -5.18 4.45 5.90
CA VAL A 43 -4.82 3.25 6.65
C VAL A 43 -5.67 2.05 6.25
N THR A 44 -6.99 2.21 6.22
CA THR A 44 -7.91 1.13 5.89
C THR A 44 -7.79 0.69 4.43
N GLU A 45 -7.57 1.61 3.51
CA GLU A 45 -7.31 1.29 2.10
C GLU A 45 -5.98 0.55 1.93
N ARG A 46 -4.96 0.96 2.66
CA ARG A 46 -3.65 0.30 2.62
C ARG A 46 -3.72 -1.09 3.23
N CYS A 47 -4.41 -1.27 4.36
CA CYS A 47 -4.68 -2.60 4.93
C CYS A 47 -5.49 -3.47 3.97
N SER A 48 -6.48 -2.90 3.27
CA SER A 48 -7.22 -3.61 2.24
C SER A 48 -6.31 -4.14 1.12
N GLY A 49 -5.43 -3.29 0.59
CA GLY A 49 -4.44 -3.69 -0.43
C GLY A 49 -3.47 -4.77 0.05
N LEU A 50 -3.04 -4.68 1.31
CA LEU A 50 -2.20 -5.71 1.94
C LEU A 50 -2.91 -7.06 2.00
N PHE A 51 -4.13 -7.11 2.53
CA PHE A 51 -4.85 -8.37 2.67
C PHE A 51 -5.24 -8.97 1.31
N LEU A 52 -5.52 -8.14 0.30
CA LEU A 52 -5.69 -8.59 -1.07
C LEU A 52 -4.40 -9.23 -1.62
N TYR A 53 -3.24 -8.65 -1.34
CA TYR A 53 -1.94 -9.22 -1.70
C TYR A 53 -1.71 -10.55 -0.96
N MET A 54 -1.94 -10.61 0.35
CA MET A 54 -1.79 -11.82 1.16
C MET A 54 -2.71 -12.94 0.70
N ASN A 55 -3.97 -12.63 0.39
CA ASN A 55 -4.91 -13.59 -0.21
C ASN A 55 -4.35 -14.14 -1.53
N ASN A 56 -3.86 -13.27 -2.41
CA ASN A 56 -3.32 -13.68 -3.70
C ASN A 56 -2.11 -14.64 -3.58
N VAL A 57 -1.22 -14.41 -2.60
CA VAL A 57 -0.03 -15.26 -2.42
C VAL A 57 -0.32 -16.55 -1.66
N THR A 58 -1.42 -16.62 -0.89
CA THR A 58 -1.80 -17.80 -0.11
C THR A 58 -2.76 -18.74 -0.82
N LYS A 59 -3.73 -18.21 -1.58
CA LYS A 59 -4.80 -19.02 -2.21
C LYS A 59 -4.33 -20.15 -3.12
N ASN A 60 -3.11 -20.05 -3.64
CA ASN A 60 -2.53 -21.06 -4.55
C ASN A 60 -1.54 -21.99 -3.83
N LYS A 61 -1.40 -21.88 -2.50
CA LYS A 61 -0.54 -22.77 -1.72
C LYS A 61 -1.37 -23.91 -1.13
N GLU A 62 -0.87 -25.11 -1.29
CA GLU A 62 -1.49 -26.29 -0.69
C GLU A 62 -1.51 -26.15 0.84
N GLY A 63 -2.67 -26.40 1.45
CA GLY A 63 -2.89 -26.29 2.89
C GLY A 63 -3.19 -24.89 3.43
N ASP A 64 -3.12 -23.83 2.63
CA ASP A 64 -3.33 -22.43 3.08
C ASP A 64 -4.75 -21.89 2.79
N GLY A 65 -5.72 -22.75 2.45
CA GLY A 65 -7.08 -22.31 2.07
C GLY A 65 -7.80 -21.52 3.15
N GLU A 66 -7.75 -21.94 4.40
CA GLU A 66 -8.37 -21.23 5.53
C GLU A 66 -7.74 -19.85 5.74
N ARG A 67 -6.42 -19.77 5.65
CA ARG A 67 -5.70 -18.50 5.76
C ARG A 67 -6.04 -17.56 4.60
N ALA A 68 -6.14 -18.07 3.38
CA ALA A 68 -6.56 -17.29 2.23
C ALA A 68 -7.97 -16.72 2.42
N GLN A 69 -8.92 -17.53 2.92
CA GLN A 69 -10.27 -17.06 3.23
C GLN A 69 -10.29 -15.98 4.31
N THR A 70 -9.46 -16.11 5.35
CA THR A 70 -9.30 -15.07 6.38
C THR A 70 -8.82 -13.76 5.78
N TYR A 71 -7.82 -13.79 4.91
CA TYR A 71 -7.33 -12.58 4.24
C TYR A 71 -8.36 -11.96 3.29
N GLU A 72 -9.17 -12.77 2.62
CA GLU A 72 -10.26 -12.28 1.79
C GLU A 72 -11.31 -11.53 2.62
N GLN A 73 -11.71 -12.08 3.76
CA GLN A 73 -12.64 -11.41 4.68
C GLN A 73 -12.06 -10.09 5.19
N GLN A 74 -10.81 -10.07 5.61
CA GLN A 74 -10.14 -8.85 6.08
C GLN A 74 -10.01 -7.79 4.98
N TYR A 75 -9.72 -8.20 3.75
CA TYR A 75 -9.74 -7.32 2.59
C TYR A 75 -11.12 -6.66 2.39
N ILE A 76 -12.18 -7.44 2.41
CA ILE A 76 -13.56 -6.95 2.22
C ILE A 76 -13.94 -5.96 3.33
N ILE A 77 -13.70 -6.31 4.59
CA ILE A 77 -14.02 -5.46 5.75
C ILE A 77 -13.29 -4.12 5.66
N ASN A 78 -11.99 -4.12 5.40
CA ASN A 78 -11.22 -2.87 5.29
C ASN A 78 -11.66 -2.02 4.09
N SER A 79 -12.00 -2.64 2.96
CA SER A 79 -12.56 -1.92 1.79
C SER A 79 -13.90 -1.25 2.13
N MET A 80 -14.78 -1.95 2.84
CA MET A 80 -16.08 -1.39 3.26
C MET A 80 -15.89 -0.23 4.24
N ARG A 81 -15.03 -0.37 5.24
CA ARG A 81 -14.71 0.69 6.19
C ARG A 81 -14.14 1.94 5.50
N ALA A 82 -13.20 1.75 4.57
CA ALA A 82 -12.63 2.85 3.79
C ALA A 82 -13.69 3.60 2.98
N ALA A 83 -14.58 2.87 2.29
CA ALA A 83 -15.68 3.47 1.54
C ALA A 83 -16.65 4.25 2.46
N GLN A 84 -17.01 3.71 3.62
CA GLN A 84 -17.83 4.39 4.61
C GLN A 84 -17.17 5.68 5.12
N MET A 85 -15.86 5.64 5.40
CA MET A 85 -15.12 6.83 5.83
C MET A 85 -15.05 7.90 4.73
N ARG A 86 -14.92 7.52 3.45
CA ARG A 86 -14.99 8.46 2.34
C ARG A 86 -16.35 9.15 2.25
N ILE A 87 -17.43 8.42 2.47
CA ILE A 87 -18.78 9.01 2.54
C ILE A 87 -18.86 9.99 3.70
N SER A 88 -18.40 9.61 4.89
CA SER A 88 -18.52 10.39 6.11
C SER A 88 -17.64 11.65 6.12
N PHE A 89 -16.35 11.50 5.77
CA PHE A 89 -15.37 12.59 5.87
C PHE A 89 -15.23 13.41 4.60
N ASN A 90 -15.30 12.79 3.43
CA ASN A 90 -15.14 13.47 2.14
C ASN A 90 -16.48 13.83 1.50
N LYS A 91 -17.62 13.42 2.10
CA LYS A 91 -18.97 13.63 1.54
C LYS A 91 -19.13 13.04 0.12
N ALA A 92 -18.35 12.02 -0.21
CA ALA A 92 -18.45 11.31 -1.47
C ALA A 92 -19.81 10.59 -1.56
N ASN A 93 -20.37 10.47 -2.76
CA ASN A 93 -21.49 9.57 -2.95
C ASN A 93 -21.02 8.10 -2.94
N ILE A 94 -21.96 7.17 -2.78
CA ILE A 94 -21.65 5.73 -2.62
C ILE A 94 -20.82 5.18 -3.77
N GLU A 95 -21.18 5.50 -5.01
CA GLU A 95 -20.50 4.97 -6.19
C GLU A 95 -19.10 5.55 -6.36
N GLU A 96 -18.91 6.82 -6.04
CA GLU A 96 -17.63 7.48 -6.01
C GLU A 96 -16.73 6.87 -4.91
N ALA A 97 -17.24 6.72 -3.69
CA ALA A 97 -16.51 6.12 -2.58
C ALA A 97 -16.03 4.69 -2.92
N LYS A 98 -16.91 3.86 -3.48
CA LYS A 98 -16.55 2.50 -3.92
C LYS A 98 -15.46 2.51 -4.99
N ARG A 99 -15.61 3.35 -6.01
CA ARG A 99 -14.64 3.45 -7.12
C ARG A 99 -13.26 3.88 -6.63
N GLU A 100 -13.21 4.92 -5.80
CA GLU A 100 -11.96 5.44 -5.28
C GLU A 100 -11.28 4.45 -4.32
N THR A 101 -12.05 3.82 -3.43
CA THR A 101 -11.53 2.77 -2.55
C THR A 101 -10.98 1.59 -3.35
N ALA A 102 -11.71 1.11 -4.37
CA ALA A 102 -11.24 0.02 -5.21
C ALA A 102 -9.94 0.37 -5.95
N LYS A 103 -9.84 1.61 -6.45
CA LYS A 103 -8.62 2.11 -7.09
C LYS A 103 -7.46 2.15 -6.10
N ALA A 104 -7.63 2.77 -4.93
CA ALA A 104 -6.60 2.87 -3.90
C ALA A 104 -6.15 1.48 -3.42
N THR A 105 -7.06 0.57 -3.15
CA THR A 105 -6.77 -0.81 -2.76
C THR A 105 -5.90 -1.52 -3.81
N LYS A 106 -6.21 -1.35 -5.09
CA LYS A 106 -5.42 -1.92 -6.19
C LYS A 106 -4.03 -1.30 -6.26
N ASP A 107 -3.91 0.00 -6.10
CA ASP A 107 -2.63 0.71 -6.11
C ASP A 107 -1.73 0.21 -4.95
N TYR A 108 -2.28 0.02 -3.74
CA TYR A 108 -1.54 -0.57 -2.61
C TYR A 108 -1.18 -2.04 -2.83
N PHE A 109 -2.07 -2.84 -3.40
CA PHE A 109 -1.75 -4.22 -3.78
C PHE A 109 -0.51 -4.28 -4.69
N GLU A 110 -0.44 -3.45 -5.73
CA GLU A 110 0.71 -3.42 -6.63
C GLU A 110 1.99 -2.92 -5.93
N ASN A 111 1.86 -1.97 -4.99
CA ASN A 111 2.98 -1.52 -4.17
C ASN A 111 3.54 -2.65 -3.29
N TYR A 112 2.69 -3.43 -2.62
CA TYR A 112 3.16 -4.59 -1.83
C TYR A 112 3.79 -5.67 -2.70
N LYS A 113 3.21 -5.96 -3.85
CA LYS A 113 3.75 -6.92 -4.80
C LYS A 113 5.13 -6.50 -5.29
N THR A 114 5.30 -5.23 -5.63
CA THR A 114 6.59 -4.66 -6.07
C THR A 114 7.61 -4.72 -4.95
N ASN A 115 7.23 -4.29 -3.73
CA ASN A 115 8.11 -4.27 -2.57
C ASN A 115 8.57 -5.68 -2.17
N ALA A 116 7.67 -6.66 -2.14
CA ALA A 116 8.01 -8.07 -1.90
C ALA A 116 8.94 -8.65 -3.00
N GLY A 117 8.70 -8.28 -4.26
CA GLY A 117 9.57 -8.68 -5.37
C GLY A 117 10.99 -8.12 -5.26
N LEU A 118 11.14 -6.90 -4.79
CA LEU A 118 12.44 -6.27 -4.52
C LEU A 118 13.16 -6.94 -3.34
N ALA A 119 12.47 -7.16 -2.22
CA ALA A 119 13.02 -7.84 -1.05
C ALA A 119 13.54 -9.25 -1.40
N LYS A 120 12.81 -9.99 -2.23
CA LYS A 120 13.24 -11.30 -2.71
C LYS A 120 14.50 -11.23 -3.58
N LYS A 121 14.62 -10.22 -4.43
CA LYS A 121 15.79 -10.05 -5.32
C LYS A 121 17.03 -9.56 -4.58
N ILE A 122 16.88 -8.67 -3.61
CA ILE A 122 18.01 -8.03 -2.91
C ILE A 122 18.46 -8.89 -1.73
N ASP A 123 17.52 -9.32 -0.88
CA ASP A 123 17.80 -9.93 0.41
C ASP A 123 17.47 -11.43 0.46
N GLY A 124 16.89 -12.00 -0.59
CA GLY A 124 16.38 -13.38 -0.61
C GLY A 124 15.16 -13.60 0.31
N LYS A 125 14.62 -12.53 0.91
CA LYS A 125 13.50 -12.61 1.85
C LYS A 125 12.18 -12.80 1.12
N THR A 126 11.29 -13.58 1.72
CA THR A 126 9.92 -13.79 1.18
C THR A 126 9.06 -12.55 1.35
N PHE A 127 9.27 -11.80 2.43
CA PHE A 127 8.55 -10.56 2.75
C PHE A 127 9.54 -9.44 3.03
N SER A 128 9.13 -8.22 2.75
CA SER A 128 9.87 -7.02 3.10
C SER A 128 9.53 -6.60 4.53
N GLU A 129 10.38 -5.79 5.14
CA GLU A 129 10.13 -5.19 6.46
C GLU A 129 8.82 -4.39 6.49
N VAL A 130 8.54 -3.66 5.42
CA VAL A 130 7.28 -2.90 5.29
C VAL A 130 6.07 -3.82 5.33
N LEU A 131 6.12 -4.95 4.62
CA LEU A 131 5.01 -5.90 4.56
C LEU A 131 4.77 -6.56 5.92
N ASP A 132 5.81 -6.97 6.62
CA ASP A 132 5.72 -7.59 7.95
C ASP A 132 5.20 -6.60 8.99
N SER A 133 5.68 -5.35 8.97
CA SER A 133 5.22 -4.29 9.86
C SER A 133 3.75 -3.94 9.62
N ASP A 134 3.36 -3.73 8.37
CA ASP A 134 2.00 -3.38 8.01
C ASP A 134 1.02 -4.53 8.29
N HIS A 135 1.45 -5.78 8.08
CA HIS A 135 0.63 -6.95 8.39
C HIS A 135 0.30 -7.02 9.88
N SER A 136 1.30 -6.85 10.73
CA SER A 136 1.13 -6.82 12.19
C SER A 136 0.22 -5.68 12.62
N PHE A 137 0.42 -4.49 12.06
CA PHE A 137 -0.38 -3.31 12.34
C PHE A 137 -1.85 -3.48 11.91
N CYS A 138 -2.08 -3.94 10.68
CA CYS A 138 -3.44 -4.13 10.15
C CYS A 138 -4.21 -5.23 10.87
N GLN A 139 -3.54 -6.29 11.33
CA GLN A 139 -4.16 -7.31 12.17
C GLN A 139 -4.57 -6.75 13.54
N TYR A 140 -3.69 -5.98 14.18
CA TYR A 140 -4.01 -5.30 15.43
C TYR A 140 -5.21 -4.35 15.27
N LEU A 141 -5.20 -3.49 14.25
CA LEU A 141 -6.30 -2.58 13.96
C LEU A 141 -7.63 -3.29 13.77
N ASN A 142 -7.65 -4.38 13.00
CA ASN A 142 -8.88 -5.16 12.78
C ASN A 142 -9.40 -5.81 14.07
N LYS A 143 -8.50 -6.25 14.95
CA LYS A 143 -8.88 -6.79 16.26
C LYS A 143 -9.52 -5.72 17.14
N GLU A 144 -8.89 -4.55 17.25
CA GLU A 144 -9.41 -3.43 18.06
C GLU A 144 -10.79 -2.96 17.57
N LEU A 145 -10.94 -2.83 16.24
CA LEU A 145 -12.20 -2.39 15.64
C LEU A 145 -13.32 -3.45 15.64
N SER A 146 -13.02 -4.70 15.99
CA SER A 146 -14.03 -5.78 16.12
C SER A 146 -14.58 -5.92 17.54
N ILE A 147 -13.99 -5.25 18.53
CA ILE A 147 -14.43 -5.31 19.93
C ILE A 147 -15.63 -4.38 20.18
N ASP A 148 -15.85 -3.41 19.30
CA ASP A 148 -16.89 -2.38 19.43
C ASP A 148 -18.19 -2.72 18.65
N GLU A 149 -18.28 -3.90 18.03
CA GLU A 149 -19.49 -4.44 17.36
C GLU A 149 -20.20 -5.49 18.24
#